data_359d7e24fc7dd7e135568419440168e5
#
_entry.id   359d7e24fc7dd7e135568419440168e5
#
_cell.length_a   1.000
_cell.length_b   1.000
_cell.length_c   1.000
_cell.angle_alpha   90.00
_cell.angle_beta   90.00
_cell.angle_gamma   90.00
#
_symmetry.space_group_name_H-M   'P 1'
#
loop_
_entity.id
_entity.type
_entity.pdbx_description
1 polymer ?
#
loop_
_entity_poly.entity_id
_entity_poly.type
_entity_poly.pdbx_seq_one_letter_code
_entity_poly.pdbx_strand_id
1 'polypeptide(L)'
;MDKLKKNLDEEKRAKILLYPNKNDYAKTSFINCDTPNANSDHCSVIIVSYKTGSILIECLQSVFLQKSIQQVILVDNGNSRTLMQQMNALADEEPRLEIITGNGNIGFAKACNLGVRRARSEFILLLNPDSIMEVDTIYKSLKVFHSKPNTSVITVKIENPDGSEQRGARRNLMTPWTCVVEQFRLDRLAPNHPYFKRLNLNEAKPLQHISRVQCISGAFMLMPRAVYNSLGGMDEQYFLHVEDVDFCMRIEKSGGIILFVPNIRVMHQKSSSDVYPGFIEWHKAKSFCTYFNKHFHMQYPKWILNIFATTIYFRFAVRLVPTSVSWFWKKIITGV
;
A
#
# COMPACT_ATOMS: atom_id res chain seq x y z
N MET A 1 9.86 -2.24 46.55
CA MET A 1 10.29 -1.14 45.66
C MET A 1 11.07 -1.65 44.45
N ASP A 2 11.87 -2.70 44.56
CA ASP A 2 12.68 -3.21 43.43
C ASP A 2 11.87 -3.89 42.29
N LYS A 3 10.79 -4.59 42.61
CA LYS A 3 9.90 -5.18 41.59
C LYS A 3 9.21 -4.14 40.73
N LEU A 4 8.83 -2.98 41.30
CA LEU A 4 8.22 -1.89 40.54
C LEU A 4 9.22 -1.18 39.59
N LYS A 5 10.47 -1.00 40.05
CA LYS A 5 11.56 -0.44 39.22
C LYS A 5 11.90 -1.37 38.03
N LYS A 6 11.96 -2.68 38.29
CA LYS A 6 12.26 -3.68 37.28
C LYS A 6 11.16 -3.73 36.19
N ASN A 7 9.88 -3.67 36.58
CA ASN A 7 8.76 -3.61 35.66
C ASN A 7 8.74 -2.29 34.82
N LEU A 8 9.11 -1.15 35.46
CA LEU A 8 9.20 0.13 34.73
C LEU A 8 10.35 0.15 33.70
N ASP A 9 11.47 -0.49 34.03
CA ASP A 9 12.60 -0.60 33.10
C ASP A 9 12.36 -1.61 31.98
N GLU A 10 11.62 -2.69 32.22
CA GLU A 10 11.17 -3.62 31.20
C GLU A 10 10.13 -2.97 30.27
N GLU A 11 9.21 -2.17 30.81
CA GLU A 11 8.23 -1.42 30.04
C GLU A 11 8.89 -0.31 29.19
N LYS A 12 9.92 0.36 29.70
CA LYS A 12 10.75 1.33 28.95
C LYS A 12 11.58 0.64 27.87
N ARG A 13 12.20 -0.51 28.14
CA ARG A 13 12.92 -1.32 27.14
C ARG A 13 11.99 -1.88 26.08
N ALA A 14 10.79 -2.33 26.45
CA ALA A 14 9.76 -2.77 25.50
C ALA A 14 9.30 -1.63 24.59
N LYS A 15 9.14 -0.39 25.12
CA LYS A 15 8.82 0.81 24.32
C LYS A 15 9.94 1.17 23.34
N ILE A 16 11.20 1.01 23.69
CA ILE A 16 12.36 1.27 22.82
C ILE A 16 12.42 0.26 21.66
N LEU A 17 12.04 -1.00 21.90
CA LEU A 17 12.04 -2.05 20.89
C LEU A 17 10.81 -2.02 19.96
N LEU A 18 9.69 -1.46 20.41
CA LEU A 18 8.41 -1.47 19.69
C LEU A 18 8.09 -0.18 18.95
N TYR A 19 8.55 0.95 19.49
CA TYR A 19 8.28 2.26 18.91
C TYR A 19 9.54 3.12 19.06
N PRO A 20 10.05 3.70 17.97
CA PRO A 20 11.04 4.76 18.10
C PRO A 20 10.47 5.87 18.99
N ASN A 21 11.31 6.39 19.88
CA ASN A 21 10.92 7.41 20.84
C ASN A 21 10.29 8.59 20.08
N LYS A 22 9.06 9.00 20.43
CA LYS A 22 8.38 10.13 19.80
C LYS A 22 9.24 11.40 19.77
N ASN A 23 10.20 11.51 20.69
CA ASN A 23 11.10 12.67 20.79
C ASN A 23 12.24 12.66 19.74
N ASP A 24 12.54 11.53 19.11
CA ASP A 24 13.52 11.47 18.01
C ASP A 24 12.95 12.02 16.70
N TYR A 25 11.65 12.20 16.61
CA TYR A 25 10.94 12.77 15.45
C TYR A 25 10.53 14.24 15.61
N ALA A 26 10.74 14.82 16.79
CA ALA A 26 10.31 16.18 17.13
C ALA A 26 11.07 17.31 16.42
N LYS A 27 12.02 17.00 15.51
CA LYS A 27 12.75 17.99 14.70
C LYS A 27 12.37 18.04 13.23
N THR A 28 11.45 17.20 12.78
CA THR A 28 10.85 17.36 11.46
C THR A 28 9.61 18.24 11.62
N SER A 29 9.69 19.45 11.09
CA SER A 29 8.59 20.40 10.97
C SER A 29 7.30 19.66 10.61
N PHE A 30 6.25 19.85 11.42
CA PHE A 30 4.89 19.48 11.04
C PHE A 30 4.69 19.88 9.58
N ILE A 31 4.20 18.96 8.76
CA ILE A 31 3.78 19.29 7.42
C ILE A 31 2.62 20.27 7.58
N ASN A 32 2.94 21.57 7.56
CA ASN A 32 1.92 22.61 7.28
C ASN A 32 1.56 22.43 5.80
N CYS A 33 0.81 21.38 5.49
CA CYS A 33 0.04 21.38 4.27
C CYS A 33 -1.09 22.35 4.52
N ASP A 34 -1.19 23.39 3.69
CA ASP A 34 -2.41 24.19 3.61
C ASP A 34 -3.57 23.20 3.61
N THR A 35 -4.52 23.39 4.53
CA THR A 35 -5.69 22.54 4.63
C THR A 35 -6.35 22.53 3.26
N PRO A 36 -6.68 21.35 2.69
CA PRO A 36 -7.37 21.28 1.41
C PRO A 36 -8.54 22.24 1.40
N ASN A 37 -8.73 22.93 0.28
CA ASN A 37 -9.86 23.83 0.14
C ASN A 37 -11.13 23.00 0.40
N ALA A 38 -11.89 23.33 1.45
CA ALA A 38 -13.04 22.54 1.92
C ALA A 38 -14.15 22.33 0.85
N ASN A 39 -13.99 22.95 -0.33
CA ASN A 39 -14.91 22.89 -1.47
C ASN A 39 -14.34 22.11 -2.67
N SER A 40 -13.15 21.49 -2.59
CA SER A 40 -12.61 20.71 -3.71
C SER A 40 -13.11 19.28 -3.64
N ASP A 41 -14.14 18.97 -4.43
CA ASP A 41 -14.70 17.60 -4.59
C ASP A 41 -14.09 16.84 -5.77
N HIS A 42 -12.92 17.25 -6.27
CA HIS A 42 -12.31 16.65 -7.45
C HIS A 42 -11.07 15.80 -7.15
N CYS A 43 -11.02 14.64 -7.79
CA CYS A 43 -9.94 13.67 -7.66
C CYS A 43 -9.33 13.32 -9.02
N SER A 44 -8.00 13.20 -9.10
CA SER A 44 -7.29 12.52 -10.18
C SER A 44 -6.97 11.09 -9.75
N VAL A 45 -7.39 10.10 -10.54
CA VAL A 45 -7.12 8.69 -10.26
C VAL A 45 -5.90 8.23 -11.04
N ILE A 46 -4.92 7.66 -10.36
CA ILE A 46 -3.69 7.13 -10.94
C ILE A 46 -3.74 5.61 -10.89
N ILE A 47 -3.66 4.98 -12.05
CA ILE A 47 -3.68 3.53 -12.22
C ILE A 47 -2.39 3.11 -12.92
N VAL A 48 -1.61 2.23 -12.29
CA VAL A 48 -0.42 1.63 -12.90
C VAL A 48 -0.76 0.21 -13.32
N SER A 49 -0.61 -0.10 -14.60
CA SER A 49 -0.95 -1.41 -15.15
C SER A 49 0.25 -2.10 -15.80
N TYR A 50 0.46 -3.37 -15.42
CA TYR A 50 1.47 -4.25 -16.01
C TYR A 50 0.92 -5.65 -16.20
N LYS A 51 0.72 -6.08 -17.44
CA LYS A 51 0.16 -7.40 -17.80
C LYS A 51 -1.11 -7.74 -17.03
N THR A 52 -1.99 -6.76 -16.84
CA THR A 52 -3.18 -6.89 -15.96
C THR A 52 -4.30 -7.71 -16.63
N GLY A 53 -4.41 -7.69 -17.94
CA GLY A 53 -5.50 -8.35 -18.67
C GLY A 53 -6.81 -7.55 -18.66
N SER A 54 -7.93 -8.24 -18.94
CA SER A 54 -9.25 -7.62 -19.15
C SER A 54 -9.84 -6.95 -17.89
N ILE A 55 -9.44 -7.36 -16.72
CA ILE A 55 -9.91 -6.75 -15.44
C ILE A 55 -9.63 -5.25 -15.37
N LEU A 56 -8.60 -4.75 -16.10
CA LEU A 56 -8.34 -3.32 -16.23
C LEU A 56 -9.53 -2.56 -16.81
N ILE A 57 -10.27 -3.17 -17.75
CA ILE A 57 -11.45 -2.56 -18.35
C ILE A 57 -12.55 -2.37 -17.29
N GLU A 58 -12.81 -3.41 -16.50
CA GLU A 58 -13.79 -3.37 -15.41
C GLU A 58 -13.40 -2.34 -14.34
N CYS A 59 -12.09 -2.27 -14.01
CA CYS A 59 -11.56 -1.26 -13.11
C CYS A 59 -11.88 0.14 -13.64
N LEU A 60 -11.50 0.46 -14.89
CA LEU A 60 -11.74 1.77 -15.51
C LEU A 60 -13.22 2.10 -15.61
N GLN A 61 -14.07 1.14 -15.97
CA GLN A 61 -15.52 1.34 -15.99
C GLN A 61 -16.05 1.73 -14.62
N SER A 62 -15.61 1.04 -13.55
CA SER A 62 -15.99 1.38 -12.17
C SER A 62 -15.51 2.78 -11.75
N VAL A 63 -14.36 3.21 -12.28
CA VAL A 63 -13.79 4.54 -12.06
C VAL A 63 -14.65 5.59 -12.77
N PHE A 64 -15.02 5.41 -14.04
CA PHE A 64 -15.80 6.39 -14.79
C PHE A 64 -17.21 6.61 -14.27
N LEU A 65 -17.75 5.66 -13.52
CA LEU A 65 -19.03 5.82 -12.81
C LEU A 65 -18.97 6.76 -11.60
N GLN A 66 -17.77 7.16 -11.17
CA GLN A 66 -17.61 8.05 -10.02
C GLN A 66 -17.83 9.51 -10.41
N LYS A 67 -18.67 10.24 -9.67
CA LYS A 67 -19.03 11.64 -9.99
C LYS A 67 -17.90 12.64 -9.69
N SER A 68 -17.04 12.34 -8.72
CA SER A 68 -15.99 13.26 -8.23
C SER A 68 -14.64 13.10 -8.96
N ILE A 69 -14.63 12.50 -10.14
CA ILE A 69 -13.40 12.33 -10.93
C ILE A 69 -13.30 13.42 -12.01
N GLN A 70 -12.16 14.11 -12.00
CA GLN A 70 -11.79 15.07 -13.02
C GLN A 70 -10.83 14.47 -14.07
N GLN A 71 -10.00 13.50 -13.67
CA GLN A 71 -8.95 12.93 -14.50
C GLN A 71 -8.65 11.49 -14.09
N VAL A 72 -8.41 10.63 -15.06
CA VAL A 72 -7.89 9.26 -14.88
C VAL A 72 -6.58 9.15 -15.64
N ILE A 73 -5.51 8.79 -14.96
CA ILE A 73 -4.17 8.65 -15.54
C ILE A 73 -3.78 7.18 -15.48
N LEU A 74 -3.80 6.54 -16.65
CA LEU A 74 -3.34 5.16 -16.81
C LEU A 74 -1.87 5.16 -17.21
N VAL A 75 -1.00 4.63 -16.34
CA VAL A 75 0.42 4.43 -16.66
C VAL A 75 0.61 2.99 -17.12
N ASP A 76 0.87 2.82 -18.40
CA ASP A 76 1.18 1.53 -19.01
C ASP A 76 2.63 1.16 -18.76
N ASN A 77 2.83 0.17 -17.92
CA ASN A 77 4.15 -0.42 -17.62
C ASN A 77 4.49 -1.64 -18.50
N GLY A 78 3.67 -1.95 -19.52
CA GLY A 78 3.90 -3.05 -20.46
C GLY A 78 2.76 -4.06 -20.50
N ASN A 79 1.60 -3.63 -20.95
CA ASN A 79 0.47 -4.47 -21.27
C ASN A 79 0.59 -5.04 -22.70
N SER A 80 -0.30 -5.98 -23.05
CA SER A 80 -0.36 -6.53 -24.40
C SER A 80 -0.82 -5.45 -25.41
N ARG A 81 -0.36 -5.58 -26.66
CA ARG A 81 -0.76 -4.68 -27.74
C ARG A 81 -2.28 -4.63 -27.91
N THR A 82 -2.95 -5.79 -27.81
CA THR A 82 -4.42 -5.88 -27.92
C THR A 82 -5.11 -5.10 -26.81
N LEU A 83 -4.67 -5.21 -25.57
CA LEU A 83 -5.26 -4.45 -24.45
C LEU A 83 -5.02 -2.94 -24.66
N MET A 84 -3.82 -2.55 -25.08
CA MET A 84 -3.53 -1.13 -25.32
C MET A 84 -4.33 -0.53 -26.48
N GLN A 85 -4.67 -1.30 -27.52
CA GLN A 85 -5.62 -0.86 -28.55
C GLN A 85 -7.01 -0.57 -27.98
N GLN A 86 -7.50 -1.43 -27.07
CA GLN A 86 -8.77 -1.21 -26.37
C GLN A 86 -8.71 0.03 -25.46
N MET A 87 -7.58 0.25 -24.76
CA MET A 87 -7.41 1.42 -23.91
C MET A 87 -7.37 2.72 -24.71
N ASN A 88 -6.71 2.72 -25.87
CA ASN A 88 -6.69 3.89 -26.76
C ASN A 88 -8.09 4.20 -27.31
N ALA A 89 -8.84 3.19 -27.76
CA ALA A 89 -10.23 3.39 -28.19
C ALA A 89 -11.10 3.94 -27.05
N LEU A 90 -10.91 3.45 -25.82
CA LEU A 90 -11.61 3.96 -24.64
C LEU A 90 -11.23 5.43 -24.33
N ALA A 91 -9.96 5.81 -24.55
CA ALA A 91 -9.51 7.19 -24.35
C ALA A 91 -10.08 8.16 -25.40
N ASP A 92 -10.38 7.68 -26.61
CA ASP A 92 -11.05 8.47 -27.64
C ASP A 92 -12.52 8.78 -27.26
N GLU A 93 -13.15 7.88 -26.48
CA GLU A 93 -14.54 8.02 -26.02
C GLU A 93 -14.66 8.73 -24.66
N GLU A 94 -13.64 8.63 -23.81
CA GLU A 94 -13.64 9.14 -22.43
C GLU A 94 -12.56 10.22 -22.25
N PRO A 95 -12.90 11.50 -22.41
CA PRO A 95 -11.93 12.61 -22.35
C PRO A 95 -11.19 12.77 -21.02
N ARG A 96 -11.70 12.15 -19.96
CA ARG A 96 -11.01 12.14 -18.65
C ARG A 96 -9.82 11.19 -18.59
N LEU A 97 -9.70 10.25 -19.55
CA LEU A 97 -8.63 9.25 -19.56
C LEU A 97 -7.39 9.78 -20.29
N GLU A 98 -6.29 9.86 -19.57
CA GLU A 98 -4.96 10.15 -20.09
C GLU A 98 -4.09 8.87 -19.98
N ILE A 99 -3.51 8.42 -21.09
CA ILE A 99 -2.65 7.22 -21.11
C ILE A 99 -1.18 7.65 -21.25
N ILE A 100 -0.34 7.18 -20.34
CA ILE A 100 1.12 7.36 -20.38
C ILE A 100 1.73 6.00 -20.76
N THR A 101 2.39 5.94 -21.92
CA THR A 101 3.00 4.73 -22.48
C THR A 101 4.42 4.98 -22.98
N GLY A 102 5.14 3.92 -23.36
CA GLY A 102 6.48 4.01 -23.93
C GLY A 102 7.63 3.95 -22.93
N ASN A 103 7.35 3.86 -21.65
CA ASN A 103 8.38 3.82 -20.60
C ASN A 103 8.86 2.38 -20.27
N GLY A 104 8.20 1.35 -20.82
CA GLY A 104 8.42 -0.04 -20.40
C GLY A 104 8.06 -0.27 -18.93
N ASN A 105 8.51 -1.36 -18.34
CA ASN A 105 8.27 -1.64 -16.92
C ASN A 105 9.29 -0.91 -16.04
N ILE A 106 8.92 0.29 -15.59
CA ILE A 106 9.74 1.13 -14.69
C ILE A 106 9.53 0.86 -13.20
N GLY A 107 8.70 -0.13 -12.86
CA GLY A 107 8.30 -0.45 -11.48
C GLY A 107 7.09 0.38 -11.02
N PHE A 108 6.47 -0.09 -9.92
CA PHE A 108 5.20 0.50 -9.45
C PHE A 108 5.40 1.90 -8.85
N ALA A 109 6.34 2.07 -7.94
CA ALA A 109 6.60 3.35 -7.27
C ALA A 109 6.92 4.48 -8.26
N LYS A 110 7.83 4.21 -9.21
CA LYS A 110 8.23 5.18 -10.24
C LYS A 110 7.07 5.51 -11.18
N ALA A 111 6.25 4.53 -11.54
CA ALA A 111 5.07 4.73 -12.36
C ALA A 111 3.99 5.55 -11.63
N CYS A 112 3.75 5.31 -10.33
CA CYS A 112 2.89 6.16 -9.50
C CYS A 112 3.38 7.62 -9.52
N ASN A 113 4.67 7.85 -9.29
CA ASN A 113 5.25 9.19 -9.33
C ASN A 113 5.07 9.86 -10.69
N LEU A 114 5.24 9.09 -11.79
CA LEU A 114 5.01 9.58 -13.14
C LEU A 114 3.56 10.01 -13.35
N GLY A 115 2.60 9.20 -12.90
CA GLY A 115 1.17 9.53 -12.97
C GLY A 115 0.82 10.75 -12.12
N VAL A 116 1.29 10.81 -10.87
CA VAL A 116 0.99 11.94 -9.97
C VAL A 116 1.53 13.27 -10.51
N ARG A 117 2.65 13.28 -11.23
CA ARG A 117 3.15 14.50 -11.89
C ARG A 117 2.20 15.08 -12.95
N ARG A 118 1.31 14.26 -13.50
CA ARG A 118 0.27 14.66 -14.46
C ARG A 118 -1.05 15.02 -13.80
N ALA A 119 -1.21 14.69 -12.53
CA ALA A 119 -2.44 14.96 -11.78
C ALA A 119 -2.68 16.46 -11.61
N ARG A 120 -3.92 16.89 -11.87
CA ARG A 120 -4.35 18.30 -11.80
C ARG A 120 -5.21 18.58 -10.58
N SER A 121 -5.92 17.58 -10.08
CA SER A 121 -6.82 17.73 -8.93
C SER A 121 -6.06 17.92 -7.62
N GLU A 122 -6.75 18.46 -6.63
CA GLU A 122 -6.25 18.62 -5.27
C GLU A 122 -6.09 17.29 -4.55
N PHE A 123 -7.02 16.36 -4.78
CA PHE A 123 -6.93 14.99 -4.29
C PHE A 123 -6.44 14.04 -5.38
N ILE A 124 -5.67 13.05 -4.95
CA ILE A 124 -5.23 11.95 -5.79
C ILE A 124 -5.66 10.62 -5.18
N LEU A 125 -6.04 9.68 -6.02
CA LEU A 125 -6.26 8.29 -5.67
C LEU A 125 -5.24 7.41 -6.40
N LEU A 126 -4.38 6.73 -5.65
CA LEU A 126 -3.64 5.60 -6.20
C LEU A 126 -4.56 4.37 -6.12
N LEU A 127 -4.82 3.75 -7.27
CA LEU A 127 -5.73 2.63 -7.40
C LEU A 127 -5.07 1.49 -8.17
N ASN A 128 -5.14 0.27 -7.65
CA ASN A 128 -4.65 -0.88 -8.39
C ASN A 128 -5.53 -1.17 -9.63
N PRO A 129 -4.93 -1.68 -10.73
CA PRO A 129 -5.61 -1.89 -12.01
C PRO A 129 -6.64 -3.03 -12.00
N ASP A 130 -6.75 -3.76 -10.89
CA ASP A 130 -7.68 -4.87 -10.65
C ASP A 130 -8.59 -4.61 -9.43
N SER A 131 -8.79 -3.32 -9.12
CA SER A 131 -9.72 -2.85 -8.09
C SER A 131 -11.01 -2.35 -8.71
N ILE A 132 -12.15 -2.82 -8.22
CA ILE A 132 -13.47 -2.41 -8.68
C ILE A 132 -14.18 -1.67 -7.54
N MET A 133 -14.59 -0.45 -7.80
CA MET A 133 -15.24 0.44 -6.85
C MET A 133 -16.77 0.37 -6.95
N GLU A 134 -17.45 0.48 -5.80
CA GLU A 134 -18.89 0.77 -5.77
C GLU A 134 -19.15 2.22 -6.22
N VAL A 135 -20.38 2.51 -6.64
CA VAL A 135 -20.82 3.87 -6.96
C VAL A 135 -20.63 4.81 -5.75
N ASP A 136 -20.21 6.03 -6.00
CA ASP A 136 -19.96 7.08 -5.00
C ASP A 136 -18.81 6.78 -3.99
N THR A 137 -17.97 5.78 -4.24
CA THR A 137 -16.82 5.44 -3.38
C THR A 137 -15.91 6.64 -3.14
N ILE A 138 -15.50 7.35 -4.20
CA ILE A 138 -14.63 8.52 -4.09
C ILE A 138 -15.35 9.67 -3.38
N TYR A 139 -16.57 9.97 -3.75
CA TYR A 139 -17.36 11.04 -3.12
C TYR A 139 -17.54 10.82 -1.60
N LYS A 140 -17.92 9.61 -1.21
CA LYS A 140 -18.02 9.25 0.22
C LYS A 140 -16.69 9.37 0.96
N SER A 141 -15.60 8.99 0.31
CA SER A 141 -14.24 9.09 0.88
C SER A 141 -13.79 10.55 1.03
N LEU A 142 -14.07 11.42 0.05
CA LEU A 142 -13.79 12.85 0.13
C LEU A 142 -14.56 13.52 1.27
N LYS A 143 -15.83 13.16 1.50
CA LYS A 143 -16.59 13.63 2.66
C LYS A 143 -15.92 13.30 4.00
N VAL A 144 -15.21 12.17 4.09
CA VAL A 144 -14.45 11.84 5.30
C VAL A 144 -13.28 12.81 5.49
N PHE A 145 -12.57 13.23 4.43
CA PHE A 145 -11.54 14.27 4.52
C PHE A 145 -12.11 15.57 5.05
N HIS A 146 -13.24 16.03 4.54
CA HIS A 146 -13.89 17.28 5.00
C HIS A 146 -14.29 17.20 6.48
N SER A 147 -14.72 16.03 6.95
CA SER A 147 -15.08 15.83 8.36
C SER A 147 -13.88 15.58 9.29
N LYS A 148 -12.69 15.27 8.73
CA LYS A 148 -11.46 14.92 9.45
C LYS A 148 -10.25 15.64 8.83
N PRO A 149 -10.13 16.98 8.96
CA PRO A 149 -9.19 17.80 8.19
C PRO A 149 -7.71 17.45 8.39
N ASN A 150 -7.33 16.83 9.52
CA ASN A 150 -5.93 16.43 9.78
C ASN A 150 -5.55 15.07 9.19
N THR A 151 -6.38 14.52 8.30
CA THR A 151 -6.12 13.22 7.68
C THR A 151 -5.11 13.35 6.55
N SER A 152 -4.08 12.52 6.58
CA SER A 152 -3.07 12.46 5.51
C SER A 152 -3.50 11.52 4.38
N VAL A 153 -4.03 10.33 4.71
CA VAL A 153 -4.46 9.32 3.74
C VAL A 153 -5.70 8.60 4.25
N ILE A 154 -6.60 8.28 3.33
CA ILE A 154 -7.76 7.41 3.58
C ILE A 154 -7.60 6.14 2.76
N THR A 155 -7.90 5.00 3.38
CA THR A 155 -8.22 3.75 2.72
C THR A 155 -9.61 3.27 3.11
N VAL A 156 -10.15 2.38 2.31
CA VAL A 156 -11.48 1.79 2.48
C VAL A 156 -11.35 0.29 2.77
N LYS A 157 -12.45 -0.40 3.00
CA LYS A 157 -12.44 -1.85 3.15
C LYS A 157 -12.12 -2.51 1.81
N ILE A 158 -10.93 -3.08 1.69
CA ILE A 158 -10.52 -3.87 0.52
C ILE A 158 -10.99 -5.31 0.74
N GLU A 159 -11.82 -5.80 -0.17
CA GLU A 159 -12.42 -7.14 -0.11
C GLU A 159 -11.87 -8.03 -1.22
N ASN A 160 -11.78 -9.33 -0.91
CA ASN A 160 -11.61 -10.37 -1.92
C ASN A 160 -12.94 -10.56 -2.68
N PRO A 161 -12.96 -11.26 -3.84
CA PRO A 161 -14.20 -11.56 -4.55
C PRO A 161 -15.27 -12.32 -3.73
N ASP A 162 -14.86 -13.01 -2.66
CA ASP A 162 -15.75 -13.70 -1.73
C ASP A 162 -16.34 -12.80 -0.62
N GLY A 163 -16.03 -11.48 -0.64
CA GLY A 163 -16.46 -10.49 0.35
C GLY A 163 -15.67 -10.48 1.66
N SER A 164 -14.68 -11.35 1.83
CA SER A 164 -13.80 -11.33 3.00
C SER A 164 -12.83 -10.15 2.95
N GLU A 165 -12.44 -9.60 4.11
CA GLU A 165 -11.42 -8.55 4.17
C GLU A 165 -10.08 -9.08 3.67
N GLN A 166 -9.48 -8.41 2.70
CA GLN A 166 -8.25 -8.85 2.08
C GLN A 166 -7.06 -8.76 3.03
N ARG A 167 -6.25 -9.84 3.09
CA ARG A 167 -5.00 -9.84 3.85
C ARG A 167 -4.07 -8.74 3.34
N GLY A 168 -3.60 -7.90 4.25
CA GLY A 168 -2.73 -6.77 3.95
C GLY A 168 -3.49 -5.47 3.64
N ALA A 169 -4.83 -5.47 3.62
CA ALA A 169 -5.61 -4.24 3.43
C ALA A 169 -5.30 -3.21 4.53
N ARG A 170 -5.27 -3.66 5.77
CA ARG A 170 -4.83 -2.89 6.94
C ARG A 170 -3.82 -3.67 7.76
N ARG A 171 -2.81 -2.98 8.26
CA ARG A 171 -1.66 -3.58 8.95
C ARG A 171 -1.19 -2.70 10.11
N ASN A 172 -0.54 -3.30 11.08
CA ASN A 172 0.37 -2.59 11.96
C ASN A 172 1.64 -2.19 11.19
N LEU A 173 2.45 -1.29 11.74
CA LEU A 173 3.75 -0.97 11.15
C LEU A 173 4.61 -2.23 11.03
N MET A 174 5.25 -2.38 9.91
CA MET A 174 6.16 -3.47 9.66
C MET A 174 7.51 -3.18 10.34
N THR A 175 7.73 -3.83 11.47
CA THR A 175 9.00 -3.80 12.20
C THR A 175 9.63 -5.19 12.16
N PRO A 176 10.94 -5.34 12.42
CA PRO A 176 11.55 -6.66 12.57
C PRO A 176 10.77 -7.54 13.55
N TRP A 177 10.32 -6.96 14.69
CA TRP A 177 9.57 -7.69 15.69
C TRP A 177 8.17 -8.13 15.23
N THR A 178 7.38 -7.24 14.60
CA THR A 178 6.04 -7.62 14.08
C THR A 178 6.14 -8.70 13.01
N CYS A 179 7.25 -8.74 12.25
CA CYS A 179 7.51 -9.84 11.30
C CYS A 179 7.79 -11.17 12.02
N VAL A 180 8.55 -11.14 13.11
CA VAL A 180 8.78 -12.34 13.95
C VAL A 180 7.47 -12.83 14.56
N VAL A 181 6.68 -11.94 15.13
CA VAL A 181 5.36 -12.27 15.70
C VAL A 181 4.45 -12.91 14.63
N GLU A 182 4.36 -12.30 13.45
CA GLU A 182 3.55 -12.84 12.34
C GLU A 182 4.05 -14.20 11.85
N GLN A 183 5.38 -14.37 11.72
CA GLN A 183 5.98 -15.60 11.19
C GLN A 183 5.79 -16.78 12.11
N PHE A 184 5.96 -16.58 13.42
CA PHE A 184 5.89 -17.63 14.42
C PHE A 184 4.56 -17.69 15.18
N ARG A 185 3.57 -16.88 14.77
CA ARG A 185 2.24 -16.81 15.41
C ARG A 185 2.32 -16.57 16.92
N LEU A 186 3.27 -15.74 17.34
CA LEU A 186 3.49 -15.45 18.77
C LEU A 186 2.32 -14.69 19.40
N ASP A 187 1.45 -14.07 18.61
CA ASP A 187 0.18 -13.50 19.03
C ASP A 187 -0.71 -14.51 19.80
N ARG A 188 -0.57 -15.80 19.51
CA ARG A 188 -1.32 -16.86 20.20
C ARG A 188 -0.88 -17.11 21.65
N LEU A 189 0.37 -16.74 21.99
CA LEU A 189 0.90 -16.89 23.33
C LEU A 189 0.29 -15.89 24.32
N ALA A 190 -0.01 -14.67 23.83
CA ALA A 190 -0.66 -13.63 24.61
C ALA A 190 -1.55 -12.74 23.68
N PRO A 191 -2.78 -13.17 23.37
CA PRO A 191 -3.60 -12.60 22.27
C PRO A 191 -3.90 -11.11 22.40
N ASN A 192 -3.92 -10.51 23.55
CA ASN A 192 -4.23 -9.08 23.73
C ASN A 192 -3.02 -8.25 24.17
N HIS A 193 -1.85 -8.86 24.24
CA HIS A 193 -0.67 -8.17 24.73
C HIS A 193 -0.09 -7.25 23.65
N PRO A 194 0.15 -5.96 23.92
CA PRO A 194 0.64 -4.98 22.95
C PRO A 194 1.95 -5.39 22.26
N TYR A 195 2.79 -6.14 22.94
CA TYR A 195 4.08 -6.64 22.46
C TYR A 195 3.93 -7.70 21.34
N PHE A 196 2.87 -8.51 21.37
CA PHE A 196 2.63 -9.58 20.41
C PHE A 196 1.62 -9.20 19.32
N LYS A 197 1.53 -7.93 18.96
CA LYS A 197 0.67 -7.47 17.85
C LYS A 197 1.15 -8.05 16.52
N ARG A 198 0.21 -8.66 15.79
CA ARG A 198 0.44 -9.17 14.43
C ARG A 198 0.64 -8.03 13.44
N LEU A 199 1.34 -8.33 12.34
CA LEU A 199 1.47 -7.41 11.23
C LEU A 199 0.12 -7.22 10.51
N ASN A 200 -0.52 -8.31 10.07
CA ASN A 200 -1.78 -8.26 9.33
C ASN A 200 -3.00 -8.27 10.26
N LEU A 201 -3.97 -7.41 9.97
CA LEU A 201 -5.16 -7.19 10.81
C LEU A 201 -6.46 -7.75 10.23
N ASN A 202 -6.41 -8.47 9.09
CA ASN A 202 -7.58 -9.06 8.44
C ASN A 202 -8.30 -10.13 9.29
N GLU A 203 -7.59 -10.81 10.20
CA GLU A 203 -8.18 -11.75 11.16
C GLU A 203 -8.54 -11.07 12.51
N ALA A 204 -8.24 -9.79 12.66
CA ALA A 204 -8.62 -9.03 13.84
C ALA A 204 -10.13 -8.70 13.80
N LYS A 205 -10.68 -8.32 14.96
CA LYS A 205 -12.08 -7.91 15.06
C LYS A 205 -12.40 -6.83 14.01
N PRO A 206 -13.49 -6.99 13.23
CA PRO A 206 -13.88 -6.00 12.24
C PRO A 206 -14.11 -4.64 12.88
N LEU A 207 -13.57 -3.59 12.23
CA LEU A 207 -13.82 -2.22 12.64
C LEU A 207 -15.19 -1.77 12.15
N GLN A 208 -15.98 -1.16 13.04
CA GLN A 208 -17.33 -0.67 12.74
C GLN A 208 -17.35 0.83 12.42
N HIS A 209 -16.29 1.55 12.82
CA HIS A 209 -16.21 3.00 12.68
C HIS A 209 -14.89 3.40 12.03
N ILE A 210 -14.87 4.62 11.46
CA ILE A 210 -13.65 5.22 10.93
C ILE A 210 -12.58 5.19 12.01
N SER A 211 -11.45 4.57 11.71
CA SER A 211 -10.41 4.31 12.70
C SER A 211 -9.03 4.63 12.14
N ARG A 212 -8.15 5.13 13.02
CA ARG A 212 -6.74 5.29 12.68
C ARG A 212 -6.08 3.92 12.54
N VAL A 213 -5.33 3.74 11.47
CA VAL A 213 -4.49 2.56 11.21
C VAL A 213 -3.06 3.01 10.91
N GLN A 214 -2.10 2.10 11.04
CA GLN A 214 -0.69 2.47 10.87
C GLN A 214 -0.19 2.22 9.44
N CYS A 215 -0.72 1.21 8.77
CA CYS A 215 -0.29 0.85 7.43
C CYS A 215 -1.45 0.25 6.63
N ILE A 216 -1.51 0.59 5.35
CA ILE A 216 -2.57 0.21 4.41
C ILE A 216 -1.98 -0.38 3.13
N SER A 217 -2.82 -0.96 2.30
CA SER A 217 -2.46 -1.48 0.99
C SER A 217 -2.46 -0.37 -0.06
N GLY A 218 -1.53 -0.44 -1.02
CA GLY A 218 -1.53 0.40 -2.22
C GLY A 218 -2.72 0.20 -3.16
N ALA A 219 -3.60 -0.79 -2.87
CA ALA A 219 -4.77 -1.07 -3.71
C ALA A 219 -5.77 0.10 -3.77
N PHE A 220 -5.87 0.89 -2.69
CA PHE A 220 -6.67 2.12 -2.63
C PHE A 220 -6.06 3.08 -1.61
N MET A 221 -5.46 4.17 -2.09
CA MET A 221 -4.87 5.22 -1.26
C MET A 221 -5.33 6.59 -1.76
N LEU A 222 -6.35 7.16 -1.10
CA LEU A 222 -6.86 8.51 -1.40
C LEU A 222 -6.20 9.52 -0.47
N MET A 223 -5.66 10.61 -1.02
CA MET A 223 -4.94 11.62 -0.24
C MET A 223 -4.91 12.98 -0.94
N PRO A 224 -4.70 14.08 -0.21
CA PRO A 224 -4.33 15.35 -0.81
C PRO A 224 -3.01 15.21 -1.58
N ARG A 225 -2.94 15.75 -2.80
CA ARG A 225 -1.72 15.75 -3.62
C ARG A 225 -0.56 16.45 -2.92
N ALA A 226 -0.86 17.47 -2.11
CA ALA A 226 0.12 18.17 -1.30
C ALA A 226 0.81 17.23 -0.29
N VAL A 227 0.07 16.31 0.36
CA VAL A 227 0.64 15.29 1.26
C VAL A 227 1.59 14.36 0.51
N TYR A 228 1.19 13.89 -0.68
CA TYR A 228 2.05 13.04 -1.50
C TYR A 228 3.37 13.73 -1.86
N ASN A 229 3.28 14.99 -2.30
CA ASN A 229 4.44 15.79 -2.73
C ASN A 229 5.36 16.14 -1.55
N SER A 230 4.80 16.49 -0.39
CA SER A 230 5.59 16.84 0.81
C SER A 230 6.43 15.67 1.33
N LEU A 231 5.96 14.45 1.11
CA LEU A 231 6.71 13.23 1.42
C LEU A 231 7.70 12.83 0.32
N GLY A 232 7.78 13.58 -0.80
CA GLY A 232 8.63 13.26 -1.94
C GLY A 232 8.09 12.12 -2.83
N GLY A 233 6.80 11.80 -2.73
CA GLY A 233 6.16 10.73 -3.49
C GLY A 233 6.51 9.32 -2.98
N MET A 234 6.26 8.30 -3.80
CA MET A 234 6.71 6.93 -3.56
C MET A 234 8.23 6.85 -3.74
N ASP A 235 8.92 6.08 -2.88
CA ASP A 235 10.37 5.89 -3.01
C ASP A 235 10.69 4.94 -4.18
N GLU A 236 11.36 5.45 -5.20
CA GLU A 236 11.68 4.75 -6.44
C GLU A 236 12.72 3.62 -6.29
N GLN A 237 13.33 3.47 -5.11
CA GLN A 237 14.17 2.32 -4.80
C GLN A 237 13.36 1.01 -4.73
N TYR A 238 12.05 1.12 -4.48
CA TYR A 238 11.12 -0.02 -4.50
C TYR A 238 10.57 -0.21 -5.91
N PHE A 239 11.06 -1.25 -6.57
CA PHE A 239 10.55 -1.59 -7.90
C PHE A 239 9.12 -2.17 -7.82
N LEU A 240 8.87 -3.05 -6.85
CA LEU A 240 7.60 -3.73 -6.63
C LEU A 240 7.50 -4.22 -5.18
N HIS A 241 6.35 -4.00 -4.56
CA HIS A 241 6.03 -4.29 -3.16
C HIS A 241 6.81 -3.45 -2.13
N VAL A 242 6.21 -3.25 -0.98
CA VAL A 242 6.74 -2.53 0.18
C VAL A 242 6.79 -0.99 -0.01
N GLU A 243 6.59 -0.46 -1.22
CA GLU A 243 6.46 0.98 -1.46
C GLU A 243 5.30 1.61 -0.67
N ASP A 244 4.17 0.90 -0.55
CA ASP A 244 3.01 1.29 0.25
C ASP A 244 3.34 1.30 1.75
N VAL A 245 4.08 0.31 2.23
CA VAL A 245 4.54 0.21 3.61
C VAL A 245 5.54 1.31 3.94
N ASP A 246 6.49 1.59 3.04
CA ASP A 246 7.44 2.69 3.16
C ASP A 246 6.73 4.04 3.22
N PHE A 247 5.74 4.24 2.35
CA PHE A 247 4.97 5.48 2.32
C PHE A 247 4.20 5.68 3.62
N CYS A 248 3.52 4.64 4.13
CA CYS A 248 2.85 4.66 5.43
C CYS A 248 3.83 4.94 6.59
N MET A 249 5.02 4.34 6.58
CA MET A 249 6.06 4.59 7.59
C MET A 249 6.50 6.06 7.58
N ARG A 250 6.63 6.68 6.39
CA ARG A 250 6.99 8.10 6.28
C ARG A 250 5.87 9.01 6.76
N ILE A 251 4.59 8.67 6.51
CA ILE A 251 3.43 9.37 7.07
C ILE A 251 3.46 9.31 8.61
N GLU A 252 3.63 8.12 9.19
CA GLU A 252 3.69 7.98 10.66
C GLU A 252 4.86 8.75 11.27
N LYS A 253 6.03 8.72 10.63
CA LYS A 253 7.22 9.49 11.05
C LYS A 253 7.01 11.00 10.97
N SER A 254 6.22 11.50 10.04
CA SER A 254 5.87 12.92 9.92
C SER A 254 4.70 13.35 10.84
N GLY A 255 4.15 12.44 11.64
CA GLY A 255 3.01 12.72 12.51
C GLY A 255 1.66 12.72 11.80
N GLY A 256 1.61 12.29 10.55
CA GLY A 256 0.40 12.20 9.74
C GLY A 256 -0.59 11.14 10.24
N ILE A 257 -1.81 11.20 9.74
CA ILE A 257 -2.92 10.31 10.13
C ILE A 257 -3.40 9.52 8.93
N ILE A 258 -3.41 8.20 9.06
CA ILE A 258 -3.98 7.27 8.09
C ILE A 258 -5.33 6.78 8.65
N LEU A 259 -6.42 6.95 7.90
CA LEU A 259 -7.75 6.49 8.29
C LEU A 259 -8.22 5.31 7.44
N PHE A 260 -8.81 4.36 8.12
CA PHE A 260 -9.56 3.25 7.51
C PHE A 260 -11.06 3.52 7.64
N VAL A 261 -11.78 3.44 6.50
CA VAL A 261 -13.23 3.69 6.42
C VAL A 261 -13.95 2.37 6.12
N PRO A 262 -14.52 1.70 7.14
CA PRO A 262 -15.06 0.35 7.01
C PRO A 262 -16.35 0.25 6.18
N ASN A 263 -17.11 1.34 6.08
CA ASN A 263 -18.42 1.37 5.42
C ASN A 263 -18.34 1.63 3.91
N ILE A 264 -17.14 1.87 3.38
CA ILE A 264 -16.89 2.00 1.94
C ILE A 264 -16.09 0.76 1.53
N ARG A 265 -16.46 0.14 0.40
CA ARG A 265 -15.89 -1.13 -0.06
C ARG A 265 -15.30 -0.99 -1.45
N VAL A 266 -14.21 -1.70 -1.66
CA VAL A 266 -13.57 -1.87 -2.96
C VAL A 266 -13.19 -3.35 -3.10
N MET A 267 -13.69 -4.01 -4.14
CA MET A 267 -13.27 -5.35 -4.48
C MET A 267 -11.90 -5.30 -5.17
N HIS A 268 -10.97 -6.15 -4.79
CA HIS A 268 -9.65 -6.23 -5.39
C HIS A 268 -9.32 -7.68 -5.77
N GLN A 269 -9.25 -7.95 -7.06
CA GLN A 269 -8.97 -9.28 -7.62
C GLN A 269 -7.47 -9.55 -7.65
N LYS A 270 -6.87 -9.71 -6.51
CA LYS A 270 -5.44 -9.92 -6.33
C LYS A 270 -4.83 -10.91 -7.33
N SER A 271 -3.58 -10.62 -7.77
CA SER A 271 -2.79 -11.49 -8.66
C SER A 271 -3.36 -11.63 -10.08
N SER A 272 -3.95 -10.58 -10.62
CA SER A 272 -4.46 -10.53 -11.99
C SER A 272 -3.37 -10.47 -13.07
N SER A 273 -2.15 -10.03 -12.72
CA SER A 273 -1.04 -9.88 -13.67
C SER A 273 -0.37 -11.23 -14.00
N ASP A 274 -0.20 -11.53 -15.30
CA ASP A 274 0.54 -12.71 -15.77
C ASP A 274 2.06 -12.47 -15.70
N VAL A 275 2.60 -12.57 -14.50
CA VAL A 275 4.02 -12.36 -14.22
C VAL A 275 4.63 -13.60 -13.57
N TYR A 276 5.85 -13.95 -14.01
CA TYR A 276 6.59 -15.06 -13.39
C TYR A 276 6.74 -14.85 -11.87
N PRO A 277 6.27 -15.79 -11.04
CA PRO A 277 6.27 -15.62 -9.59
C PRO A 277 7.66 -15.38 -8.99
N GLY A 278 8.71 -15.98 -9.57
CA GLY A 278 10.08 -15.78 -9.13
C GLY A 278 10.55 -14.32 -9.27
N PHE A 279 10.10 -13.61 -10.30
CA PHE A 279 10.37 -12.19 -10.48
C PHE A 279 9.71 -11.36 -9.35
N ILE A 280 8.45 -11.67 -9.03
CA ILE A 280 7.71 -11.00 -7.97
C ILE A 280 8.37 -11.22 -6.61
N GLU A 281 8.66 -12.49 -6.27
CA GLU A 281 9.26 -12.84 -4.96
C GLU A 281 10.69 -12.28 -4.81
N TRP A 282 11.47 -12.19 -5.92
CA TRP A 282 12.78 -11.54 -5.91
C TRP A 282 12.70 -10.06 -5.56
N HIS A 283 11.86 -9.30 -6.29
CA HIS A 283 11.69 -7.87 -6.02
C HIS A 283 11.14 -7.63 -4.63
N LYS A 284 10.22 -8.47 -4.15
CA LYS A 284 9.70 -8.42 -2.80
C LYS A 284 10.78 -8.64 -1.75
N ALA A 285 11.64 -9.65 -1.92
CA ALA A 285 12.75 -9.89 -1.00
C ALA A 285 13.71 -8.68 -0.95
N LYS A 286 14.09 -8.15 -2.12
CA LYS A 286 14.92 -6.95 -2.23
C LYS A 286 14.27 -5.74 -1.53
N SER A 287 12.98 -5.51 -1.76
CA SER A 287 12.23 -4.41 -1.18
C SER A 287 12.15 -4.51 0.35
N PHE A 288 11.96 -5.70 0.91
CA PHE A 288 12.02 -5.91 2.35
C PHE A 288 13.38 -5.54 2.94
N CYS A 289 14.46 -6.00 2.32
CA CYS A 289 15.82 -5.70 2.79
C CYS A 289 16.10 -4.18 2.73
N THR A 290 15.70 -3.51 1.64
CA THR A 290 15.81 -2.06 1.50
C THR A 290 15.04 -1.34 2.60
N TYR A 291 13.80 -1.76 2.88
CA TYR A 291 12.94 -1.17 3.90
C TYR A 291 13.53 -1.30 5.32
N PHE A 292 13.97 -2.49 5.70
CA PHE A 292 14.55 -2.69 7.03
C PHE A 292 15.86 -1.91 7.20
N ASN A 293 16.70 -1.90 6.19
CA ASN A 293 17.92 -1.09 6.24
C ASN A 293 17.60 0.41 6.32
N LYS A 294 16.68 0.92 5.48
CA LYS A 294 16.28 2.32 5.47
C LYS A 294 15.73 2.81 6.81
N HIS A 295 14.81 2.05 7.39
CA HIS A 295 14.03 2.53 8.54
C HIS A 295 14.55 2.08 9.91
N PHE A 296 15.41 1.05 9.97
CA PHE A 296 15.79 0.42 11.23
C PHE A 296 17.30 0.31 11.47
N HIS A 297 18.17 0.79 10.55
CA HIS A 297 19.63 0.70 10.71
C HIS A 297 20.18 1.44 11.93
N MET A 298 19.49 2.47 12.41
CA MET A 298 19.87 3.19 13.63
C MET A 298 19.37 2.51 14.92
N GLN A 299 18.37 1.63 14.83
CA GLN A 299 17.71 0.99 15.98
C GLN A 299 18.21 -0.42 16.24
N TYR A 300 18.71 -1.09 15.20
CA TYR A 300 19.19 -2.46 15.27
C TYR A 300 20.64 -2.56 14.81
N PRO A 301 21.48 -3.31 15.54
CA PRO A 301 22.83 -3.63 15.08
C PRO A 301 22.83 -4.26 13.68
N LYS A 302 23.83 -3.95 12.87
CA LYS A 302 23.94 -4.46 11.47
C LYS A 302 23.82 -5.99 11.39
N TRP A 303 24.38 -6.72 12.35
CA TRP A 303 24.30 -8.18 12.36
C TRP A 303 22.88 -8.72 12.48
N ILE A 304 22.00 -8.05 13.26
CA ILE A 304 20.57 -8.41 13.35
C ILE A 304 19.89 -8.20 11.99
N LEU A 305 20.09 -7.05 11.36
CA LEU A 305 19.50 -6.77 10.03
C LEU A 305 20.03 -7.74 8.97
N ASN A 306 21.29 -8.16 9.05
CA ASN A 306 21.86 -9.18 8.16
C ASN A 306 21.20 -10.56 8.37
N ILE A 307 20.93 -10.96 9.61
CA ILE A 307 20.15 -12.19 9.89
C ILE A 307 18.77 -12.11 9.26
N PHE A 308 18.07 -10.97 9.41
CA PHE A 308 16.79 -10.75 8.78
C PHE A 308 16.89 -10.84 7.25
N ALA A 309 17.85 -10.18 6.64
CA ALA A 309 18.08 -10.23 5.19
C ALA A 309 18.34 -11.66 4.73
N THR A 310 19.21 -12.41 5.43
CA THR A 310 19.50 -13.83 5.13
C THR A 310 18.22 -14.67 5.23
N THR A 311 17.41 -14.49 6.26
CA THR A 311 16.13 -15.21 6.42
C THR A 311 15.15 -14.89 5.29
N ILE A 312 15.06 -13.62 4.85
CA ILE A 312 14.22 -13.19 3.74
C ILE A 312 14.66 -13.88 2.42
N TYR A 313 15.97 -13.87 2.12
CA TYR A 313 16.49 -14.51 0.91
C TYR A 313 16.40 -16.04 0.98
N PHE A 314 16.62 -16.64 2.14
CA PHE A 314 16.41 -18.09 2.33
C PHE A 314 14.94 -18.46 2.07
N ARG A 315 13.99 -17.71 2.63
CA ARG A 315 12.56 -17.92 2.35
C ARG A 315 12.22 -17.74 0.87
N PHE A 316 12.83 -16.78 0.20
CA PHE A 316 12.72 -16.61 -1.25
C PHE A 316 13.19 -17.89 -1.98
N ALA A 317 14.39 -18.38 -1.68
CA ALA A 317 14.96 -19.57 -2.31
C ALA A 317 14.07 -20.80 -2.11
N VAL A 318 13.57 -21.03 -0.89
CA VAL A 318 12.66 -22.15 -0.57
C VAL A 318 11.35 -22.06 -1.35
N ARG A 319 10.82 -20.87 -1.57
CA ARG A 319 9.56 -20.66 -2.32
C ARG A 319 9.73 -20.70 -3.82
N LEU A 320 10.91 -20.38 -4.33
CA LEU A 320 11.17 -20.27 -5.75
C LEU A 320 10.87 -21.58 -6.51
N VAL A 321 11.28 -22.72 -5.96
CA VAL A 321 11.11 -24.03 -6.63
C VAL A 321 9.61 -24.37 -6.77
N PRO A 322 8.80 -24.49 -5.70
CA PRO A 322 7.39 -24.88 -5.84
C PRO A 322 6.56 -23.86 -6.63
N THR A 323 6.84 -22.56 -6.51
CA THR A 323 6.11 -21.54 -7.27
C THR A 323 6.46 -21.58 -8.75
N SER A 324 7.71 -21.85 -9.12
CA SER A 324 8.14 -22.01 -10.51
C SER A 324 7.52 -23.26 -11.14
N VAL A 325 7.57 -24.39 -10.45
CA VAL A 325 6.96 -25.65 -10.92
C VAL A 325 5.46 -25.46 -11.15
N SER A 326 4.74 -24.89 -10.17
CA SER A 326 3.31 -24.64 -10.29
C SER A 326 2.97 -23.69 -11.47
N TRP A 327 3.77 -22.64 -11.68
CA TRP A 327 3.57 -21.70 -12.79
C TRP A 327 3.81 -22.35 -14.15
N PHE A 328 4.87 -23.14 -14.32
CA PHE A 328 5.15 -23.88 -15.55
C PHE A 328 4.05 -24.91 -15.86
N TRP A 329 3.61 -25.67 -14.86
CA TRP A 329 2.50 -26.61 -15.02
C TRP A 329 1.21 -25.93 -15.46
N LYS A 330 0.89 -24.78 -14.83
CA LYS A 330 -0.29 -24.00 -15.24
C LYS A 330 -0.20 -23.60 -16.72
N LYS A 331 0.93 -23.09 -17.18
CA LYS A 331 1.14 -22.70 -18.59
C LYS A 331 1.02 -23.87 -19.55
N ILE A 332 1.55 -25.03 -19.20
CA ILE A 332 1.42 -26.25 -20.01
C ILE A 332 -0.06 -26.67 -20.13
N ILE A 333 -0.82 -26.62 -19.04
CA ILE A 333 -2.23 -27.04 -19.03
C ILE A 333 -3.12 -26.03 -19.75
N THR A 334 -2.86 -24.73 -19.62
CA THR A 334 -3.71 -23.67 -20.21
C THR A 334 -3.33 -23.31 -21.66
N GLY A 335 -2.21 -23.85 -22.18
CA GLY A 335 -1.77 -23.59 -23.56
C GLY A 335 -1.33 -22.14 -23.83
N VAL A 336 -1.03 -21.36 -22.79
CA VAL A 336 -0.65 -19.93 -22.87
C VAL A 336 0.81 -19.73 -22.49
#